data_edfc3809e51a1da17a0e4accb84df989
#
_entry.id   edfc3809e51a1da17a0e4accb84df989
#
_cell.length_a   1.000
_cell.length_b   1.000
_cell.length_c   1.000
_cell.angle_alpha   90.00
_cell.angle_beta   90.00
_cell.angle_gamma   90.00
#
_symmetry.space_group_name_H-M   'P 1'
#
loop_
_entity.id
_entity.type
_entity.pdbx_description
1 polymer ?
#
loop_
_entity_poly.entity_id
_entity_poly.type
_entity_poly.pdbx_seq_one_letter_code
_entity_poly.pdbx_strand_id
1 'polypeptide(L)'
;MIVLIDNYDSFTYNVYQALAKITNEEIRVLRSKECTIADIEALNPSRLIVSPGPGRPEDAGISVEAIRHFAGKLPILGICLGHQAIGYAFGAKIVGAKFIKHGIVEEINLDGKGLFRTMGAKNSFTRYHSLVIDETTLPPEFEVTARATDGDIMGIRHKTLDIEGVQFHPESIASDREADFFKAFLNYRREPQNIRGVLNTLMEGKDLTRETAEMFMDDLTDGIMDERQMAAILTALSCKGPVSDEIAGCAAVLSRKKRKFPMSGDELTDIVGTGGDGKGSFNVSSMSGLIAATCGCKVAKHGNRAVSSKSGAANFYTAAGFKLDMTPEKAAEVLQKTGFVFLMAPVYHGAMRYAGPVRGCLGIKTIMNLIGPLTNPAEAKYLCLGVYSKAVLEPFTKAAHALGAKRVMVALSDDGYDEISPCVPTTIAEILEDGVYKEYRIDPKDFGVPAVDEDDLAGGTGEENFKLAMDLLNGKGRPGIKYACALNAGAALYISKKAATIKEGYDMAMKAIEDGSVLKTIEA
;
A
#
# COMPACT_ATOMS: atom_id res chain seq x y z
N MET A 1 -4.33 2.95 -17.94
CA MET A 1 -4.96 2.38 -19.16
C MET A 1 -6.28 1.73 -18.79
N ILE A 2 -7.33 1.91 -19.59
CA ILE A 2 -8.65 1.28 -19.43
C ILE A 2 -8.73 0.13 -20.43
N VAL A 3 -9.15 -1.06 -19.98
CA VAL A 3 -9.47 -2.17 -20.88
C VAL A 3 -10.99 -2.27 -21.02
N LEU A 4 -11.46 -2.28 -22.27
CA LEU A 4 -12.86 -2.49 -22.66
C LEU A 4 -12.97 -3.84 -23.37
N ILE A 5 -13.62 -4.83 -22.74
CA ILE A 5 -13.93 -6.12 -23.36
C ILE A 5 -15.13 -5.93 -24.30
N ASP A 6 -14.92 -6.19 -25.58
CA ASP A 6 -15.94 -6.14 -26.61
C ASP A 6 -16.65 -7.48 -26.78
N ASN A 7 -17.92 -7.55 -26.45
CA ASN A 7 -18.79 -8.70 -26.65
C ASN A 7 -19.46 -8.69 -28.06
N TYR A 8 -18.78 -8.13 -29.06
CA TYR A 8 -19.25 -8.04 -30.46
C TYR A 8 -20.55 -7.21 -30.59
N ASP A 9 -20.60 -6.10 -29.86
CA ASP A 9 -21.75 -5.21 -29.86
C ASP A 9 -21.47 -3.91 -30.63
N SER A 10 -22.46 -3.41 -31.37
CA SER A 10 -22.36 -2.15 -32.11
C SER A 10 -22.18 -0.93 -31.20
N PHE A 11 -22.62 -0.98 -29.95
CA PHE A 11 -22.47 0.08 -28.97
C PHE A 11 -21.13 0.09 -28.23
N THR A 12 -20.28 -0.94 -28.38
CA THR A 12 -18.95 -0.97 -27.74
C THR A 12 -18.14 0.27 -28.07
N TYR A 13 -18.15 0.70 -29.34
CA TYR A 13 -17.41 1.91 -29.74
C TYR A 13 -18.08 3.21 -29.30
N ASN A 14 -19.38 3.21 -28.97
CA ASN A 14 -20.00 4.36 -28.30
C ASN A 14 -19.46 4.50 -26.87
N VAL A 15 -19.31 3.40 -26.14
CA VAL A 15 -18.64 3.40 -24.82
C VAL A 15 -17.20 3.93 -24.95
N TYR A 16 -16.44 3.45 -25.94
CA TYR A 16 -15.10 3.95 -26.22
C TYR A 16 -15.10 5.47 -26.46
N GLN A 17 -15.98 5.97 -27.33
CA GLN A 17 -16.05 7.39 -27.67
C GLN A 17 -16.49 8.25 -26.48
N ALA A 18 -17.45 7.78 -25.67
CA ALA A 18 -17.90 8.46 -24.45
C ALA A 18 -16.74 8.67 -23.48
N LEU A 19 -15.94 7.64 -23.28
CA LEU A 19 -14.73 7.71 -22.44
C LEU A 19 -13.65 8.59 -23.04
N ALA A 20 -13.34 8.45 -24.33
CA ALA A 20 -12.29 9.20 -25.01
C ALA A 20 -12.54 10.73 -25.00
N LYS A 21 -13.81 11.16 -24.91
CA LYS A 21 -14.16 12.59 -24.76
C LYS A 21 -13.80 13.18 -23.40
N ILE A 22 -13.65 12.36 -22.36
CA ILE A 22 -13.56 12.82 -20.96
C ILE A 22 -12.29 12.40 -20.25
N THR A 23 -11.44 11.56 -20.85
CA THR A 23 -10.15 11.15 -20.30
C THR A 23 -9.05 11.10 -21.36
N ASN A 24 -7.82 11.33 -20.91
CA ASN A 24 -6.61 11.12 -21.72
C ASN A 24 -5.96 9.74 -21.45
N GLU A 25 -6.58 8.90 -20.61
CA GLU A 25 -6.08 7.54 -20.42
C GLU A 25 -6.20 6.74 -21.70
N GLU A 26 -5.20 5.92 -22.01
CA GLU A 26 -5.27 4.99 -23.14
C GLU A 26 -6.40 3.97 -22.89
N ILE A 27 -7.22 3.75 -23.93
CA ILE A 27 -8.33 2.79 -23.91
C ILE A 27 -8.02 1.69 -24.90
N ARG A 28 -7.94 0.44 -24.43
CA ARG A 28 -7.74 -0.75 -25.26
C ARG A 28 -9.04 -1.54 -25.35
N VAL A 29 -9.50 -1.75 -26.58
CA VAL A 29 -10.65 -2.62 -26.87
C VAL A 29 -10.12 -4.00 -27.21
N LEU A 30 -10.57 -5.03 -26.46
CA LEU A 30 -10.22 -6.43 -26.68
C LEU A 30 -11.48 -7.25 -26.91
N ARG A 31 -11.53 -8.02 -27.98
CA ARG A 31 -12.67 -8.89 -28.28
C ARG A 31 -12.72 -10.08 -27.34
N SER A 32 -13.87 -10.32 -26.74
CA SER A 32 -14.06 -11.29 -25.67
C SER A 32 -13.72 -12.74 -26.04
N LYS A 33 -13.76 -13.10 -27.32
CA LYS A 33 -13.41 -14.45 -27.80
C LYS A 33 -12.01 -14.54 -28.42
N GLU A 34 -11.27 -13.43 -28.46
CA GLU A 34 -9.95 -13.34 -29.12
C GLU A 34 -8.83 -12.99 -28.14
N CYS A 35 -9.13 -12.79 -26.85
CA CYS A 35 -8.15 -12.47 -25.80
C CYS A 35 -8.23 -13.44 -24.62
N THR A 36 -7.15 -13.49 -23.84
CA THR A 36 -7.01 -14.27 -22.62
C THR A 36 -6.85 -13.39 -21.40
N ILE A 37 -6.96 -13.93 -20.19
CA ILE A 37 -6.67 -13.21 -18.95
C ILE A 37 -5.23 -12.67 -18.95
N ALA A 38 -4.27 -13.46 -19.45
CA ALA A 38 -2.87 -13.06 -19.54
C ALA A 38 -2.66 -11.83 -20.45
N ASP A 39 -3.41 -11.73 -21.56
CA ASP A 39 -3.35 -10.56 -22.44
C ASP A 39 -3.85 -9.29 -21.72
N ILE A 40 -4.90 -9.42 -20.91
CA ILE A 40 -5.43 -8.30 -20.10
C ILE A 40 -4.44 -7.92 -19.01
N GLU A 41 -3.85 -8.90 -18.30
CA GLU A 41 -2.85 -8.64 -17.26
C GLU A 41 -1.60 -7.94 -17.80
N ALA A 42 -1.13 -8.35 -18.99
CA ALA A 42 0.04 -7.75 -19.64
C ALA A 42 -0.13 -6.25 -19.93
N LEU A 43 -1.37 -5.79 -20.12
CA LEU A 43 -1.70 -4.39 -20.30
C LEU A 43 -1.70 -3.59 -18.99
N ASN A 44 -1.67 -4.25 -17.83
CA ASN A 44 -1.73 -3.64 -16.49
C ASN A 44 -2.84 -2.57 -16.37
N PRO A 45 -4.13 -2.93 -16.58
CA PRO A 45 -5.20 -1.97 -16.64
C PRO A 45 -5.48 -1.31 -15.29
N SER A 46 -5.88 -0.04 -15.33
CA SER A 46 -6.38 0.70 -14.16
C SER A 46 -7.88 0.43 -13.91
N ARG A 47 -8.61 0.02 -14.96
CA ARG A 47 -10.06 -0.27 -14.92
C ARG A 47 -10.43 -1.27 -15.99
N LEU A 48 -11.50 -2.03 -15.73
CA LEU A 48 -12.09 -2.97 -16.65
C LEU A 48 -13.55 -2.60 -16.95
N ILE A 49 -13.90 -2.57 -18.23
CA ILE A 49 -15.28 -2.39 -18.67
C ILE A 49 -15.68 -3.61 -19.49
N VAL A 50 -16.84 -4.18 -19.19
CA VAL A 50 -17.44 -5.27 -19.96
C VAL A 50 -18.61 -4.70 -20.74
N SER A 51 -18.51 -4.71 -22.07
CA SER A 51 -19.44 -4.07 -22.99
C SER A 51 -20.82 -4.73 -23.01
N PRO A 52 -21.83 -4.05 -23.61
CA PRO A 52 -23.00 -4.72 -24.14
C PRO A 52 -22.64 -5.88 -25.07
N GLY A 53 -23.61 -6.73 -25.39
CA GLY A 53 -23.44 -7.84 -26.32
C GLY A 53 -24.70 -8.65 -26.52
N PRO A 54 -24.76 -9.48 -27.56
CA PRO A 54 -25.84 -10.42 -27.80
C PRO A 54 -25.72 -11.67 -26.93
N GLY A 55 -26.84 -12.38 -26.74
CA GLY A 55 -26.87 -13.67 -26.10
C GLY A 55 -26.90 -13.61 -24.59
N ARG A 56 -26.22 -14.53 -23.95
CA ARG A 56 -26.21 -14.72 -22.48
C ARG A 56 -24.78 -14.64 -21.93
N PRO A 57 -24.60 -14.41 -20.63
CA PRO A 57 -23.26 -14.35 -20.01
C PRO A 57 -22.39 -15.59 -20.27
N GLU A 58 -23.00 -16.77 -20.35
CA GLU A 58 -22.30 -18.04 -20.63
C GLU A 58 -21.60 -18.02 -22.00
N ASP A 59 -22.12 -17.25 -22.96
CA ASP A 59 -21.61 -17.13 -24.33
C ASP A 59 -20.70 -15.91 -24.54
N ALA A 60 -20.48 -15.11 -23.49
CA ALA A 60 -19.75 -13.84 -23.54
C ALA A 60 -18.20 -13.99 -23.54
N GLY A 61 -17.68 -15.14 -24.01
CA GLY A 61 -16.23 -15.37 -24.09
C GLY A 61 -15.55 -15.23 -22.73
N ILE A 62 -14.46 -14.44 -22.70
CA ILE A 62 -13.65 -14.23 -21.48
C ILE A 62 -14.35 -13.39 -20.39
N SER A 63 -15.49 -12.73 -20.69
CA SER A 63 -16.09 -11.69 -19.85
C SER A 63 -16.35 -12.12 -18.41
N VAL A 64 -16.95 -13.31 -18.22
CA VAL A 64 -17.25 -13.85 -16.88
C VAL A 64 -15.98 -14.19 -16.12
N GLU A 65 -15.00 -14.81 -16.78
CA GLU A 65 -13.72 -15.16 -16.20
C GLU A 65 -12.93 -13.90 -15.82
N ALA A 66 -12.91 -12.89 -16.68
CA ALA A 66 -12.26 -11.62 -16.43
C ALA A 66 -12.87 -10.89 -15.21
N ILE A 67 -14.20 -10.87 -15.08
CA ILE A 67 -14.87 -10.32 -13.90
C ILE A 67 -14.39 -11.03 -12.64
N ARG A 68 -14.39 -12.35 -12.59
CA ARG A 68 -13.93 -13.14 -11.43
C ARG A 68 -12.47 -12.90 -11.12
N HIS A 69 -11.62 -12.85 -12.15
CA HIS A 69 -10.18 -12.72 -12.00
C HIS A 69 -9.78 -11.33 -11.47
N PHE A 70 -10.43 -10.27 -11.97
CA PHE A 70 -10.10 -8.89 -11.61
C PHE A 70 -10.93 -8.34 -10.44
N ALA A 71 -11.91 -9.09 -9.93
CA ALA A 71 -12.67 -8.72 -8.75
C ALA A 71 -11.74 -8.41 -7.57
N GLY A 72 -11.89 -7.23 -6.97
CA GLY A 72 -11.03 -6.76 -5.88
C GLY A 72 -9.62 -6.29 -6.27
N LYS A 73 -9.25 -6.40 -7.55
CA LYS A 73 -7.94 -5.93 -8.06
C LYS A 73 -8.04 -4.54 -8.70
N LEU A 74 -9.15 -4.26 -9.37
CA LEU A 74 -9.40 -2.99 -10.04
C LEU A 74 -10.93 -2.75 -10.20
N PRO A 75 -11.37 -1.49 -10.44
CA PRO A 75 -12.76 -1.18 -10.68
C PRO A 75 -13.30 -1.84 -11.95
N ILE A 76 -14.51 -2.43 -11.86
CA ILE A 76 -15.19 -3.13 -12.95
C ILE A 76 -16.56 -2.49 -13.20
N LEU A 77 -16.81 -2.12 -14.46
CA LEU A 77 -18.13 -1.68 -14.94
C LEU A 77 -18.68 -2.71 -15.95
N GLY A 78 -19.91 -3.17 -15.72
CA GLY A 78 -20.65 -3.97 -16.69
C GLY A 78 -21.83 -3.19 -17.30
N ILE A 79 -21.96 -3.20 -18.63
CA ILE A 79 -23.06 -2.55 -19.33
C ILE A 79 -23.88 -3.61 -20.06
N CYS A 80 -25.20 -3.65 -19.85
CA CYS A 80 -26.16 -4.56 -20.44
C CYS A 80 -25.75 -6.04 -20.26
N LEU A 81 -25.20 -6.72 -21.27
CA LEU A 81 -24.64 -8.07 -21.12
C LEU A 81 -23.54 -8.11 -20.06
N GLY A 82 -22.69 -7.07 -19.96
CA GLY A 82 -21.67 -6.96 -18.93
C GLY A 82 -22.24 -6.90 -17.51
N HIS A 83 -23.36 -6.22 -17.32
CA HIS A 83 -24.10 -6.23 -16.04
C HIS A 83 -24.63 -7.62 -15.68
N GLN A 84 -25.22 -8.31 -16.67
CA GLN A 84 -25.68 -9.69 -16.49
C GLN A 84 -24.50 -10.63 -16.20
N ALA A 85 -23.36 -10.42 -16.86
CA ALA A 85 -22.13 -11.18 -16.63
C ALA A 85 -21.58 -10.98 -15.21
N ILE A 86 -21.69 -9.75 -14.63
CA ILE A 86 -21.38 -9.52 -13.22
C ILE A 86 -22.29 -10.36 -12.33
N GLY A 87 -23.62 -10.26 -12.47
CA GLY A 87 -24.55 -11.05 -11.68
C GLY A 87 -24.27 -12.55 -11.80
N TYR A 88 -24.09 -13.05 -13.01
CA TYR A 88 -23.79 -14.46 -13.29
C TYR A 88 -22.45 -14.93 -12.71
N ALA A 89 -21.41 -14.10 -12.79
CA ALA A 89 -20.09 -14.40 -12.23
C ALA A 89 -20.13 -14.69 -10.73
N PHE A 90 -21.06 -14.06 -10.01
CA PHE A 90 -21.24 -14.22 -8.57
C PHE A 90 -22.44 -15.15 -8.21
N GLY A 91 -23.08 -15.79 -9.18
CA GLY A 91 -24.06 -16.85 -8.96
C GLY A 91 -25.54 -16.45 -9.14
N ALA A 92 -25.83 -15.23 -9.56
CA ALA A 92 -27.20 -14.83 -9.90
C ALA A 92 -27.66 -15.51 -11.21
N LYS A 93 -28.95 -15.78 -11.32
CA LYS A 93 -29.58 -16.32 -12.55
C LYS A 93 -29.98 -15.18 -13.47
N ILE A 94 -29.90 -15.43 -14.78
CA ILE A 94 -30.36 -14.51 -15.81
C ILE A 94 -31.64 -15.08 -16.41
N VAL A 95 -32.72 -14.30 -16.33
CA VAL A 95 -34.08 -14.68 -16.72
C VAL A 95 -34.66 -13.72 -17.76
N GLY A 96 -35.79 -14.06 -18.35
CA GLY A 96 -36.51 -13.16 -19.25
C GLY A 96 -36.98 -11.92 -18.52
N ALA A 97 -36.82 -10.75 -19.15
CA ALA A 97 -37.38 -9.49 -18.67
C ALA A 97 -38.92 -9.53 -18.72
N LYS A 98 -39.59 -8.78 -17.85
CA LYS A 98 -41.06 -8.67 -17.87
C LYS A 98 -41.57 -8.14 -19.21
N PHE A 99 -40.85 -7.21 -19.78
CA PHE A 99 -41.13 -6.66 -21.11
C PHE A 99 -39.86 -6.55 -21.92
N ILE A 100 -39.89 -7.01 -23.17
CA ILE A 100 -38.77 -6.82 -24.10
C ILE A 100 -38.70 -5.35 -24.47
N LYS A 101 -37.53 -4.74 -24.29
CA LYS A 101 -37.28 -3.34 -24.61
C LYS A 101 -36.21 -3.27 -25.71
N HIS A 102 -36.45 -2.43 -26.74
CA HIS A 102 -35.49 -2.22 -27.82
C HIS A 102 -35.55 -0.77 -28.30
N GLY A 103 -34.55 0.04 -27.89
CA GLY A 103 -34.49 1.46 -28.19
C GLY A 103 -35.50 2.31 -27.41
N ILE A 104 -35.98 1.84 -26.29
CA ILE A 104 -36.98 2.56 -25.47
C ILE A 104 -36.25 3.40 -24.41
N VAL A 105 -36.49 4.71 -24.43
CA VAL A 105 -36.04 5.63 -23.38
C VAL A 105 -37.05 5.59 -22.23
N GLU A 106 -36.58 5.35 -21.04
CA GLU A 106 -37.39 5.22 -19.83
C GLU A 106 -36.73 5.89 -18.64
N GLU A 107 -37.53 6.50 -17.77
CA GLU A 107 -37.07 7.04 -16.50
C GLU A 107 -36.75 5.90 -15.54
N ILE A 108 -35.51 5.85 -15.06
CA ILE A 108 -35.00 4.84 -14.13
C ILE A 108 -34.81 5.47 -12.75
N ASN A 109 -35.30 4.79 -11.70
CA ASN A 109 -35.06 5.19 -10.32
C ASN A 109 -33.64 4.80 -9.91
N LEU A 110 -32.89 5.72 -9.32
CA LEU A 110 -31.49 5.58 -8.94
C LEU A 110 -31.31 5.78 -7.43
N ASP A 111 -30.33 5.11 -6.84
CA ASP A 111 -30.03 5.22 -5.39
C ASP A 111 -29.21 6.48 -5.03
N GLY A 112 -28.68 7.21 -6.02
CA GLY A 112 -27.89 8.43 -5.83
C GLY A 112 -26.48 8.18 -5.28
N LYS A 113 -25.98 6.95 -5.33
CA LYS A 113 -24.64 6.56 -4.86
C LYS A 113 -23.80 5.98 -6.02
N GLY A 114 -22.52 5.67 -5.76
CA GLY A 114 -21.63 5.05 -6.73
C GLY A 114 -21.63 5.75 -8.08
N LEU A 115 -21.99 5.05 -9.15
CA LEU A 115 -22.13 5.62 -10.50
C LEU A 115 -23.18 6.73 -10.58
N PHE A 116 -24.16 6.74 -9.68
CA PHE A 116 -25.29 7.68 -9.71
C PHE A 116 -25.15 8.87 -8.78
N ARG A 117 -24.01 9.03 -8.12
CA ARG A 117 -23.73 10.04 -7.08
C ARG A 117 -24.08 11.49 -7.51
N THR A 118 -23.92 11.82 -8.78
CA THR A 118 -24.19 13.17 -9.32
C THR A 118 -25.47 13.25 -10.15
N MET A 119 -26.24 12.15 -10.26
CA MET A 119 -27.30 12.03 -11.28
C MET A 119 -28.70 12.27 -10.72
N GLY A 120 -28.83 12.46 -9.41
CA GLY A 120 -30.14 12.60 -8.76
C GLY A 120 -30.86 11.25 -8.56
N ALA A 121 -32.11 11.31 -8.10
CA ALA A 121 -32.89 10.11 -7.79
C ALA A 121 -33.50 9.43 -9.01
N LYS A 122 -33.51 10.09 -10.16
CA LYS A 122 -34.09 9.59 -11.42
C LYS A 122 -33.35 10.15 -12.62
N ASN A 123 -33.28 9.36 -13.68
CA ASN A 123 -32.72 9.80 -14.96
C ASN A 123 -33.26 8.95 -16.11
N SER A 124 -33.22 9.48 -17.34
CA SER A 124 -33.71 8.80 -18.55
C SER A 124 -32.58 8.05 -19.24
N PHE A 125 -32.77 6.74 -19.46
CA PHE A 125 -31.81 5.89 -20.14
C PHE A 125 -32.46 5.01 -21.19
N THR A 126 -31.71 4.65 -22.22
CA THR A 126 -32.16 3.77 -23.28
C THR A 126 -31.99 2.32 -22.87
N ARG A 127 -33.03 1.51 -23.10
CA ARG A 127 -33.05 0.06 -22.82
C ARG A 127 -33.05 -0.74 -24.13
N TYR A 128 -32.17 -1.75 -24.24
CA TYR A 128 -32.04 -2.69 -25.36
C TYR A 128 -31.87 -4.12 -24.83
N HIS A 129 -32.84 -4.65 -24.05
CA HIS A 129 -32.68 -5.99 -23.47
C HIS A 129 -33.98 -6.78 -23.42
N SER A 130 -33.83 -8.09 -23.47
CA SER A 130 -34.86 -9.08 -23.26
C SER A 130 -34.59 -9.99 -22.02
N LEU A 131 -33.41 -9.83 -21.42
CA LEU A 131 -32.96 -10.57 -20.24
C LEU A 131 -32.63 -9.61 -19.12
N VAL A 132 -32.78 -10.11 -17.87
CA VAL A 132 -32.47 -9.36 -16.63
C VAL A 132 -31.92 -10.33 -15.58
N ILE A 133 -31.28 -9.78 -14.54
CA ILE A 133 -30.91 -10.54 -13.34
C ILE A 133 -32.16 -10.86 -12.53
N ASP A 134 -32.31 -12.14 -12.15
CA ASP A 134 -33.35 -12.58 -11.21
C ASP A 134 -33.01 -12.13 -9.79
N GLU A 135 -33.77 -11.17 -9.28
CA GLU A 135 -33.56 -10.57 -7.95
C GLU A 135 -33.55 -11.61 -6.83
N THR A 136 -34.36 -12.69 -6.96
CA THR A 136 -34.48 -13.72 -5.93
C THR A 136 -33.20 -14.53 -5.76
N THR A 137 -32.31 -14.47 -6.76
CA THR A 137 -31.02 -15.17 -6.78
C THR A 137 -29.82 -14.23 -6.65
N LEU A 138 -30.05 -12.91 -6.52
CA LEU A 138 -28.96 -11.94 -6.37
C LEU A 138 -28.24 -12.20 -5.05
N PRO A 139 -26.90 -12.43 -5.07
CA PRO A 139 -26.15 -12.71 -3.86
C PRO A 139 -26.20 -11.55 -2.84
N PRO A 140 -26.15 -11.85 -1.52
CA PRO A 140 -26.31 -10.85 -0.45
C PRO A 140 -25.20 -9.80 -0.41
N GLU A 141 -24.06 -10.04 -1.04
CA GLU A 141 -22.97 -9.09 -1.22
C GLU A 141 -23.27 -7.99 -2.24
N PHE A 142 -24.36 -8.11 -2.99
CA PHE A 142 -24.84 -7.07 -3.91
C PHE A 142 -26.01 -6.29 -3.35
N GLU A 143 -26.15 -5.06 -3.78
CA GLU A 143 -27.31 -4.21 -3.59
C GLU A 143 -27.85 -3.74 -4.95
N VAL A 144 -29.16 -3.55 -5.04
CA VAL A 144 -29.83 -3.01 -6.22
C VAL A 144 -29.72 -1.49 -6.19
N THR A 145 -29.09 -0.90 -7.21
CA THR A 145 -28.79 0.54 -7.28
C THR A 145 -29.71 1.30 -8.23
N ALA A 146 -30.37 0.58 -9.15
CA ALA A 146 -31.30 1.18 -10.10
C ALA A 146 -32.45 0.24 -10.43
N ARG A 147 -33.67 0.80 -10.65
CA ARG A 147 -34.89 0.07 -11.02
C ARG A 147 -35.69 0.79 -12.07
N ALA A 148 -36.20 0.03 -13.02
CA ALA A 148 -37.18 0.50 -13.99
C ALA A 148 -38.57 0.58 -13.38
N THR A 149 -39.49 1.26 -14.06
CA THR A 149 -40.91 1.39 -13.62
C THR A 149 -41.66 0.06 -13.61
N ASP A 150 -41.25 -0.91 -14.45
CA ASP A 150 -41.78 -2.27 -14.49
C ASP A 150 -41.24 -3.16 -13.36
N GLY A 151 -40.30 -2.66 -12.57
CA GLY A 151 -39.68 -3.31 -11.41
C GLY A 151 -38.49 -4.19 -11.74
N ASP A 152 -38.05 -4.27 -13.02
CA ASP A 152 -36.83 -4.97 -13.39
C ASP A 152 -35.60 -4.27 -12.78
N ILE A 153 -34.59 -5.06 -12.38
CA ILE A 153 -33.31 -4.54 -11.91
C ILE A 153 -32.57 -3.87 -13.08
N MET A 154 -32.19 -2.60 -12.87
CA MET A 154 -31.45 -1.80 -13.84
C MET A 154 -30.04 -1.47 -13.39
N GLY A 155 -29.67 -1.77 -12.16
CA GLY A 155 -28.31 -1.60 -11.63
C GLY A 155 -28.07 -2.43 -10.40
N ILE A 156 -26.84 -2.93 -10.27
CA ILE A 156 -26.33 -3.63 -9.09
C ILE A 156 -24.95 -3.10 -8.73
N ARG A 157 -24.62 -3.09 -7.45
CA ARG A 157 -23.29 -2.74 -6.93
C ARG A 157 -22.86 -3.76 -5.88
N HIS A 158 -21.60 -4.18 -5.92
CA HIS A 158 -21.01 -4.99 -4.86
C HIS A 158 -20.72 -4.12 -3.63
N LYS A 159 -21.06 -4.58 -2.43
CA LYS A 159 -21.00 -3.79 -1.19
C LYS A 159 -19.57 -3.43 -0.75
N THR A 160 -18.58 -4.23 -1.14
CA THR A 160 -17.20 -4.07 -0.68
C THR A 160 -16.16 -4.00 -1.80
N LEU A 161 -16.48 -4.50 -3.00
CA LEU A 161 -15.59 -4.44 -4.16
C LEU A 161 -16.02 -3.33 -5.10
N ASP A 162 -15.07 -2.72 -5.82
CA ASP A 162 -15.32 -1.69 -6.81
C ASP A 162 -15.92 -2.29 -8.10
N ILE A 163 -17.12 -2.89 -7.97
CA ILE A 163 -17.85 -3.55 -9.05
C ILE A 163 -19.27 -3.01 -9.10
N GLU A 164 -19.63 -2.44 -10.24
CA GLU A 164 -20.99 -1.98 -10.49
C GLU A 164 -21.42 -2.26 -11.93
N GLY A 165 -22.69 -2.56 -12.15
CA GLY A 165 -23.20 -2.84 -13.47
C GLY A 165 -24.59 -2.22 -13.69
N VAL A 166 -24.86 -1.83 -14.95
CA VAL A 166 -26.13 -1.25 -15.37
C VAL A 166 -26.72 -2.02 -16.55
N GLN A 167 -28.04 -2.27 -16.51
CA GLN A 167 -28.76 -3.00 -17.57
C GLN A 167 -29.09 -2.13 -18.78
N PHE A 168 -29.23 -0.83 -18.56
CA PHE A 168 -29.46 0.17 -19.62
C PHE A 168 -28.17 0.58 -20.32
N HIS A 169 -28.29 1.36 -21.40
CA HIS A 169 -27.17 1.83 -22.22
C HIS A 169 -26.89 3.31 -21.96
N PRO A 170 -25.99 3.67 -21.05
CA PRO A 170 -25.63 5.08 -20.80
C PRO A 170 -24.92 5.73 -22.00
N GLU A 171 -24.29 4.94 -22.87
CA GLU A 171 -23.58 5.37 -24.08
C GLU A 171 -24.50 5.63 -25.28
N SER A 172 -25.81 5.38 -25.14
CA SER A 172 -26.79 5.66 -26.21
C SER A 172 -27.04 7.16 -26.30
N ILE A 173 -27.13 7.69 -27.52
CA ILE A 173 -27.36 9.12 -27.79
C ILE A 173 -28.66 9.64 -27.16
N ALA A 174 -29.63 8.77 -26.94
CA ALA A 174 -30.91 9.10 -26.30
C ALA A 174 -30.93 8.93 -24.79
N SER A 175 -29.80 8.56 -24.19
CA SER A 175 -29.61 8.51 -22.73
C SER A 175 -29.12 9.85 -22.21
N ASP A 176 -29.69 10.29 -21.08
CA ASP A 176 -29.28 11.54 -20.45
C ASP A 176 -27.99 11.38 -19.67
N ARG A 177 -27.19 12.47 -19.59
CA ARG A 177 -26.02 12.60 -18.72
C ARG A 177 -24.93 11.54 -18.92
N GLU A 178 -24.70 11.08 -20.17
CA GLU A 178 -23.64 10.15 -20.55
C GLU A 178 -22.28 10.51 -19.90
N ALA A 179 -21.88 11.78 -20.04
CA ALA A 179 -20.58 12.23 -19.56
C ALA A 179 -20.46 12.15 -18.01
N ASP A 180 -21.54 12.44 -17.28
CA ASP A 180 -21.54 12.37 -15.81
C ASP A 180 -21.46 10.93 -15.33
N PHE A 181 -22.14 9.99 -16.01
CA PHE A 181 -22.08 8.57 -15.72
C PHE A 181 -20.65 8.03 -15.88
N PHE A 182 -20.01 8.27 -17.02
CA PHE A 182 -18.65 7.79 -17.27
C PHE A 182 -17.61 8.52 -16.42
N LYS A 183 -17.79 9.81 -16.10
CA LYS A 183 -16.95 10.51 -15.12
C LYS A 183 -17.07 9.90 -13.73
N ALA A 184 -18.27 9.50 -13.31
CA ALA A 184 -18.47 8.80 -12.05
C ALA A 184 -17.70 7.47 -12.02
N PHE A 185 -17.67 6.71 -13.13
CA PHE A 185 -16.87 5.50 -13.23
C PHE A 185 -15.36 5.77 -13.27
N LEU A 186 -14.89 6.76 -14.01
CA LEU A 186 -13.47 7.14 -14.04
C LEU A 186 -12.95 7.55 -12.66
N ASN A 187 -13.84 8.16 -11.86
CA ASN A 187 -13.59 8.52 -10.48
C ASN A 187 -14.29 7.55 -9.52
N TYR A 188 -14.58 6.33 -10.00
CA TYR A 188 -15.34 5.34 -9.23
C TYR A 188 -14.60 4.98 -7.95
N ARG A 189 -15.36 4.97 -6.88
CA ARG A 189 -14.89 4.61 -5.56
C ARG A 189 -16.05 3.96 -4.83
N ARG A 190 -15.75 2.90 -4.10
CA ARG A 190 -16.72 2.29 -3.20
C ARG A 190 -17.29 3.33 -2.23
N GLU A 191 -18.45 3.07 -1.67
CA GLU A 191 -19.02 3.96 -0.66
C GLU A 191 -18.05 4.13 0.52
N PRO A 192 -17.83 5.36 0.99
CA PRO A 192 -16.94 5.61 2.12
C PRO A 192 -17.40 4.88 3.36
N GLN A 193 -16.45 4.55 4.21
CA GLN A 193 -16.71 3.95 5.51
C GLN A 193 -17.61 4.83 6.38
N ASN A 194 -18.39 4.22 7.27
CA ASN A 194 -19.15 4.94 8.29
C ASN A 194 -18.22 5.56 9.34
N ILE A 195 -17.73 6.76 9.06
CA ILE A 195 -16.77 7.48 9.90
C ILE A 195 -17.28 7.71 11.32
N ARG A 196 -18.59 7.99 11.50
CA ARG A 196 -19.20 8.16 12.82
C ARG A 196 -19.10 6.86 13.63
N GLY A 197 -19.37 5.71 13.01
CA GLY A 197 -19.25 4.40 13.67
C GLY A 197 -17.82 4.11 14.09
N VAL A 198 -16.85 4.37 13.22
CA VAL A 198 -15.42 4.22 13.52
C VAL A 198 -15.00 5.10 14.70
N LEU A 199 -15.36 6.38 14.67
CA LEU A 199 -15.02 7.31 15.75
C LEU A 199 -15.64 6.89 17.08
N ASN A 200 -16.92 6.47 17.10
CA ASN A 200 -17.56 5.99 18.32
C ASN A 200 -16.82 4.78 18.91
N THR A 201 -16.44 3.80 18.06
CA THR A 201 -15.65 2.63 18.48
C THR A 201 -14.35 3.07 19.17
N LEU A 202 -13.60 3.96 18.53
CA LEU A 202 -12.32 4.45 19.05
C LEU A 202 -12.49 5.30 20.34
N MET A 203 -13.52 6.12 20.42
CA MET A 203 -13.81 6.94 21.61
C MET A 203 -14.23 6.10 22.81
N GLU A 204 -14.80 4.91 22.58
CA GLU A 204 -15.07 3.92 23.62
C GLU A 204 -13.81 3.11 24.03
N GLY A 205 -12.66 3.43 23.47
CA GLY A 205 -11.39 2.71 23.72
C GLY A 205 -11.34 1.32 23.09
N LYS A 206 -12.24 1.00 22.17
CA LYS A 206 -12.32 -0.31 21.49
C LYS A 206 -11.42 -0.33 20.26
N ASP A 207 -10.90 -1.52 19.96
CA ASP A 207 -10.07 -1.76 18.78
C ASP A 207 -10.91 -1.83 17.51
N LEU A 208 -10.34 -1.36 16.40
CA LEU A 208 -10.88 -1.63 15.09
C LEU A 208 -10.48 -3.03 14.62
N THR A 209 -11.37 -3.69 13.88
CA THR A 209 -10.97 -4.92 13.18
C THR A 209 -10.00 -4.57 12.05
N ARG A 210 -9.23 -5.57 11.61
CA ARG A 210 -8.30 -5.41 10.48
C ARG A 210 -9.01 -4.87 9.24
N GLU A 211 -10.20 -5.40 8.91
CA GLU A 211 -11.01 -4.98 7.77
C GLU A 211 -11.44 -3.51 7.91
N THR A 212 -11.84 -3.09 9.11
CA THR A 212 -12.22 -1.69 9.37
C THR A 212 -11.03 -0.76 9.19
N ALA A 213 -9.85 -1.16 9.65
CA ALA A 213 -8.61 -0.39 9.47
C ALA A 213 -8.18 -0.35 8.00
N GLU A 214 -8.36 -1.44 7.24
CA GLU A 214 -8.14 -1.48 5.79
C GLU A 214 -9.09 -0.51 5.06
N MET A 215 -10.39 -0.52 5.38
CA MET A 215 -11.37 0.39 4.80
C MET A 215 -11.03 1.86 5.09
N PHE A 216 -10.64 2.18 6.34
CA PHE A 216 -10.17 3.51 6.71
C PHE A 216 -8.99 3.95 5.86
N MET A 217 -7.99 3.08 5.72
CA MET A 217 -6.78 3.40 4.96
C MET A 217 -7.03 3.49 3.45
N ASP A 218 -7.99 2.69 2.92
CA ASP A 218 -8.43 2.82 1.54
C ASP A 218 -9.08 4.19 1.28
N ASP A 219 -10.02 4.61 2.13
CA ASP A 219 -10.70 5.91 1.99
C ASP A 219 -9.71 7.09 2.09
N LEU A 220 -8.74 6.98 3.00
CA LEU A 220 -7.68 7.95 3.17
C LEU A 220 -6.79 8.05 1.92
N THR A 221 -6.29 6.91 1.43
CA THR A 221 -5.34 6.84 0.31
C THR A 221 -5.99 7.09 -1.05
N ASP A 222 -7.31 6.94 -1.16
CA ASP A 222 -8.09 7.32 -2.33
C ASP A 222 -8.50 8.80 -2.32
N GLY A 223 -8.24 9.52 -1.20
CA GLY A 223 -8.62 10.91 -1.04
C GLY A 223 -10.13 11.13 -1.00
N ILE A 224 -10.88 10.11 -0.56
CA ILE A 224 -12.34 10.19 -0.31
C ILE A 224 -12.62 10.87 1.01
N MET A 225 -11.73 10.67 1.98
CA MET A 225 -11.92 11.15 3.34
C MET A 225 -11.64 12.65 3.45
N ASP A 226 -12.54 13.38 4.13
CA ASP A 226 -12.32 14.78 4.50
C ASP A 226 -11.14 14.90 5.50
N GLU A 227 -10.32 15.93 5.38
CA GLU A 227 -9.14 16.14 6.23
C GLU A 227 -9.47 16.20 7.72
N ARG A 228 -10.64 16.76 8.08
CA ARG A 228 -11.12 16.84 9.48
C ARG A 228 -11.48 15.47 10.02
N GLN A 229 -12.09 14.61 9.19
CA GLN A 229 -12.38 13.22 9.55
C GLN A 229 -11.10 12.41 9.71
N MET A 230 -10.15 12.59 8.80
CA MET A 230 -8.83 11.97 8.87
C MET A 230 -8.10 12.37 10.16
N ALA A 231 -8.05 13.67 10.47
CA ALA A 231 -7.43 14.18 11.69
C ALA A 231 -8.07 13.58 12.96
N ALA A 232 -9.40 13.51 12.99
CA ALA A 232 -10.14 12.95 14.13
C ALA A 232 -9.82 11.46 14.35
N ILE A 233 -9.82 10.64 13.30
CA ILE A 233 -9.52 9.20 13.41
C ILE A 233 -8.05 8.97 13.79
N LEU A 234 -7.10 9.66 13.14
CA LEU A 234 -5.68 9.54 13.45
C LEU A 234 -5.39 9.92 14.91
N THR A 235 -6.04 10.96 15.41
CA THR A 235 -5.91 11.39 16.82
C THR A 235 -6.52 10.36 17.76
N ALA A 236 -7.74 9.89 17.48
CA ALA A 236 -8.41 8.89 18.31
C ALA A 236 -7.63 7.57 18.40
N LEU A 237 -7.09 7.08 17.28
CA LEU A 237 -6.19 5.93 17.23
C LEU A 237 -4.92 6.15 18.08
N SER A 238 -4.34 7.35 18.01
CA SER A 238 -3.14 7.68 18.79
C SER A 238 -3.42 7.75 20.29
N CYS A 239 -4.58 8.28 20.70
CA CYS A 239 -5.01 8.33 22.10
C CYS A 239 -5.30 6.94 22.67
N LYS A 240 -5.96 6.10 21.90
CA LYS A 240 -6.24 4.71 22.30
C LYS A 240 -4.96 3.87 22.37
N GLY A 241 -4.01 4.13 21.48
CA GLY A 241 -2.87 3.25 21.19
C GLY A 241 -3.25 2.18 20.15
N PRO A 242 -2.55 2.12 19.00
CA PRO A 242 -2.89 1.19 17.94
C PRO A 242 -2.49 -0.26 18.30
N VAL A 243 -3.34 -1.22 17.93
CA VAL A 243 -3.09 -2.67 18.06
C VAL A 243 -2.57 -3.27 16.75
N SER A 244 -2.11 -4.52 16.81
CA SER A 244 -1.47 -5.20 15.67
C SER A 244 -2.36 -5.27 14.43
N ASP A 245 -3.66 -5.53 14.59
CA ASP A 245 -4.61 -5.63 13.47
C ASP A 245 -4.85 -4.28 12.77
N GLU A 246 -4.90 -3.19 13.54
CA GLU A 246 -5.03 -1.83 12.99
C GLU A 246 -3.77 -1.44 12.20
N ILE A 247 -2.59 -1.73 12.75
CA ILE A 247 -1.30 -1.46 12.08
C ILE A 247 -1.20 -2.30 10.81
N ALA A 248 -1.48 -3.61 10.91
CA ALA A 248 -1.40 -4.53 9.77
C ALA A 248 -2.42 -4.20 8.68
N GLY A 249 -3.66 -3.84 9.05
CA GLY A 249 -4.70 -3.42 8.10
C GLY A 249 -4.29 -2.18 7.32
N CYS A 250 -3.86 -1.13 8.01
CA CYS A 250 -3.39 0.10 7.35
C CYS A 250 -2.18 -0.15 6.45
N ALA A 251 -1.20 -0.93 6.90
CA ALA A 251 -0.01 -1.25 6.12
C ALA A 251 -0.31 -2.13 4.90
N ALA A 252 -1.26 -3.08 5.01
CA ALA A 252 -1.68 -3.94 3.91
C ALA A 252 -2.23 -3.14 2.72
N VAL A 253 -3.01 -2.09 2.99
CA VAL A 253 -3.55 -1.20 1.94
C VAL A 253 -2.43 -0.46 1.20
N LEU A 254 -1.48 0.12 1.93
CA LEU A 254 -0.32 0.78 1.29
C LEU A 254 0.51 -0.21 0.47
N SER A 255 0.69 -1.42 0.98
CA SER A 255 1.42 -2.48 0.25
C SER A 255 0.68 -2.90 -1.01
N ARG A 256 -0.67 -2.92 -1.02
CA ARG A 256 -1.47 -3.22 -2.20
C ARG A 256 -1.41 -2.10 -3.24
N LYS A 257 -1.36 -0.83 -2.82
CA LYS A 257 -1.38 0.37 -3.68
C LYS A 257 0.01 0.87 -4.09
N LYS A 258 1.09 0.22 -3.62
CA LYS A 258 2.45 0.63 -3.97
C LYS A 258 2.79 0.31 -5.43
N ARG A 259 3.72 1.06 -6.01
CA ARG A 259 4.38 0.67 -7.25
C ARG A 259 5.22 -0.59 -7.01
N LYS A 260 5.05 -1.61 -7.86
CA LYS A 260 5.76 -2.90 -7.69
C LYS A 260 7.27 -2.74 -7.88
N PHE A 261 8.03 -3.45 -7.05
CA PHE A 261 9.46 -3.65 -7.23
C PHE A 261 9.68 -5.01 -7.93
N PRO A 262 10.48 -5.10 -9.01
CA PRO A 262 10.51 -6.26 -9.88
C PRO A 262 11.44 -7.40 -9.39
N MET A 263 11.51 -7.62 -8.07
CA MET A 263 12.26 -8.71 -7.45
C MET A 263 11.49 -9.31 -6.29
N SER A 264 11.73 -10.60 -5.99
CA SER A 264 11.25 -11.22 -4.76
C SER A 264 11.96 -10.68 -3.53
N GLY A 265 11.21 -10.42 -2.46
CA GLY A 265 11.73 -10.00 -1.17
C GLY A 265 12.33 -11.11 -0.30
N ASP A 266 12.34 -12.37 -0.76
CA ASP A 266 12.62 -13.56 0.04
C ASP A 266 13.99 -13.57 0.74
N GLU A 267 15.00 -12.93 0.16
CA GLU A 267 16.35 -12.79 0.71
C GLU A 267 16.69 -11.36 1.10
N LEU A 268 15.72 -10.44 1.03
CA LEU A 268 15.98 -9.02 1.24
C LEU A 268 15.83 -8.64 2.71
N THR A 269 16.68 -7.72 3.12
CA THR A 269 16.71 -7.14 4.47
C THR A 269 16.36 -5.66 4.39
N ASP A 270 15.52 -5.18 5.31
CA ASP A 270 15.33 -3.74 5.58
C ASP A 270 15.79 -3.40 6.99
N ILE A 271 16.40 -2.22 7.13
CA ILE A 271 16.90 -1.68 8.38
C ILE A 271 16.35 -0.26 8.53
N VAL A 272 15.35 -0.07 9.38
CA VAL A 272 14.68 1.23 9.47
C VAL A 272 14.00 1.43 10.83
N GLY A 273 14.14 2.61 11.42
CA GLY A 273 13.34 3.04 12.57
C GLY A 273 12.02 3.69 12.13
N THR A 274 11.07 3.78 13.04
CA THR A 274 9.82 4.54 12.83
C THR A 274 10.07 6.04 12.76
N GLY A 275 11.25 6.47 13.21
CA GLY A 275 11.61 7.87 13.33
C GLY A 275 10.82 8.62 14.41
N GLY A 276 11.11 9.91 14.53
CA GLY A 276 10.40 10.78 15.44
C GLY A 276 10.78 10.60 16.92
N ASP A 277 11.92 9.99 17.21
CA ASP A 277 12.50 9.91 18.55
C ASP A 277 12.88 11.30 19.13
N GLY A 278 13.05 12.29 18.25
CA GLY A 278 13.37 13.67 18.62
C GLY A 278 14.83 13.88 19.05
N LYS A 279 15.67 12.87 18.91
CA LYS A 279 17.06 12.87 19.40
C LYS A 279 18.05 13.62 18.51
N GLY A 280 17.73 13.80 17.22
CA GLY A 280 18.63 14.46 16.27
C GLY A 280 19.95 13.71 16.07
N SER A 281 19.90 12.38 16.15
CA SER A 281 21.04 11.48 16.04
C SER A 281 21.62 11.41 14.62
N PHE A 282 22.82 10.89 14.53
CA PHE A 282 23.42 10.45 13.28
C PHE A 282 22.51 9.44 12.56
N ASN A 283 22.61 9.33 11.23
CA ASN A 283 21.81 8.38 10.45
C ASN A 283 22.30 6.92 10.64
N VAL A 284 22.16 6.38 11.86
CA VAL A 284 22.70 5.07 12.27
C VAL A 284 22.15 3.97 11.37
N SER A 285 20.83 3.85 11.19
CA SER A 285 20.24 2.80 10.35
C SER A 285 20.68 2.91 8.88
N SER A 286 20.98 4.12 8.38
CA SER A 286 21.47 4.30 7.01
C SER A 286 22.88 3.75 6.85
N MET A 287 23.76 4.08 7.78
CA MET A 287 25.13 3.56 7.78
C MET A 287 25.19 2.07 8.06
N SER A 288 24.37 1.57 9.00
CA SER A 288 24.24 0.14 9.30
C SER A 288 23.80 -0.68 8.10
N GLY A 289 22.92 -0.12 7.25
CA GLY A 289 22.50 -0.76 5.99
C GLY A 289 23.65 -0.99 5.03
N LEU A 290 24.54 -0.01 4.86
CA LEU A 290 25.76 -0.13 4.03
C LEU A 290 26.74 -1.15 4.61
N ILE A 291 26.94 -1.13 5.94
CA ILE A 291 27.81 -2.09 6.62
C ILE A 291 27.26 -3.52 6.47
N ALA A 292 25.96 -3.72 6.68
CA ALA A 292 25.33 -5.03 6.53
C ALA A 292 25.42 -5.54 5.07
N ALA A 293 25.25 -4.67 4.09
CA ALA A 293 25.43 -5.02 2.68
C ALA A 293 26.88 -5.44 2.37
N THR A 294 27.86 -4.72 2.91
CA THR A 294 29.28 -5.07 2.81
C THR A 294 29.57 -6.46 3.39
N CYS A 295 28.87 -6.83 4.47
CA CYS A 295 28.96 -8.15 5.10
C CYS A 295 28.10 -9.23 4.43
N GLY A 296 27.54 -8.97 3.24
CA GLY A 296 26.84 -9.95 2.39
C GLY A 296 25.32 -10.04 2.59
N CYS A 297 24.67 -9.10 3.28
CA CYS A 297 23.23 -8.93 3.19
C CYS A 297 22.83 -8.34 1.85
N LYS A 298 21.64 -8.72 1.36
CA LYS A 298 20.97 -7.98 0.28
C LYS A 298 20.03 -6.96 0.92
N VAL A 299 20.42 -5.69 0.94
CA VAL A 299 19.70 -4.63 1.66
C VAL A 299 18.89 -3.78 0.68
N ALA A 300 17.57 -3.85 0.80
CA ALA A 300 16.64 -2.96 0.11
C ALA A 300 16.05 -1.98 1.14
N LYS A 301 16.78 -0.91 1.43
CA LYS A 301 16.40 0.03 2.48
C LYS A 301 15.30 0.97 2.02
N HIS A 302 14.15 0.88 2.69
CA HIS A 302 13.04 1.81 2.46
C HIS A 302 13.15 3.04 3.37
N GLY A 303 12.87 4.22 2.83
CA GLY A 303 12.95 5.44 3.63
C GLY A 303 12.51 6.72 2.91
N ASN A 304 12.57 7.84 3.64
CA ASN A 304 12.11 9.13 3.16
C ASN A 304 13.11 10.25 3.53
N ARG A 305 12.82 11.46 3.07
CA ARG A 305 13.42 12.68 3.58
C ARG A 305 12.91 12.96 5.00
N ALA A 306 13.68 13.71 5.77
CA ALA A 306 13.25 14.17 7.07
C ALA A 306 11.97 15.03 6.96
N VAL A 307 11.03 14.82 7.91
CA VAL A 307 9.83 15.65 8.08
C VAL A 307 9.99 16.58 9.29
N SER A 308 10.58 16.06 10.37
CA SER A 308 10.73 16.79 11.66
C SER A 308 12.18 16.87 12.17
N SER A 309 13.08 16.04 11.65
CA SER A 309 14.51 16.03 12.01
C SER A 309 15.38 16.82 11.00
N LYS A 310 16.65 17.07 11.32
CA LYS A 310 17.60 17.76 10.43
C LYS A 310 18.01 16.90 9.22
N SER A 311 18.01 15.60 9.36
CA SER A 311 18.41 14.65 8.30
C SER A 311 17.59 13.37 8.37
N GLY A 312 16.96 12.99 7.25
CA GLY A 312 16.40 11.65 7.03
C GLY A 312 17.35 10.79 6.19
N ALA A 313 17.03 9.50 6.03
CA ALA A 313 17.85 8.58 5.25
C ALA A 313 18.14 9.08 3.82
N ALA A 314 17.12 9.65 3.15
CA ALA A 314 17.28 10.21 1.82
C ALA A 314 18.27 11.38 1.77
N ASN A 315 18.32 12.24 2.81
CA ASN A 315 19.29 13.33 2.87
C ASN A 315 20.71 12.80 2.97
N PHE A 316 20.94 11.79 3.82
CA PHE A 316 22.22 11.12 3.96
C PHE A 316 22.70 10.49 2.63
N TYR A 317 21.84 9.69 1.97
CA TYR A 317 22.22 9.04 0.71
C TYR A 317 22.38 10.03 -0.45
N THR A 318 21.63 11.15 -0.47
CA THR A 318 21.87 12.22 -1.46
C THR A 318 23.26 12.83 -1.27
N ALA A 319 23.66 13.11 -0.03
CA ALA A 319 25.01 13.63 0.28
C ALA A 319 26.11 12.61 -0.08
N ALA A 320 25.82 11.31 0.04
CA ALA A 320 26.71 10.23 -0.39
C ALA A 320 26.76 10.01 -1.92
N GLY A 321 25.99 10.78 -2.70
CA GLY A 321 25.98 10.70 -4.17
C GLY A 321 25.05 9.65 -4.76
N PHE A 322 24.17 9.02 -3.95
CA PHE A 322 23.21 8.03 -4.43
C PHE A 322 22.09 8.68 -5.26
N LYS A 323 21.69 8.03 -6.35
CA LYS A 323 20.51 8.42 -7.14
C LYS A 323 19.26 7.85 -6.49
N LEU A 324 18.34 8.71 -6.03
CA LEU A 324 17.14 8.30 -5.29
C LEU A 324 15.87 8.21 -6.13
N ASP A 325 15.88 8.77 -7.34
CA ASP A 325 14.75 8.89 -8.26
C ASP A 325 14.74 7.81 -9.36
N MET A 326 15.44 6.70 -9.10
CA MET A 326 15.51 5.58 -10.04
C MET A 326 14.15 4.93 -10.27
N THR A 327 13.94 4.41 -11.51
CA THR A 327 12.82 3.51 -11.76
C THR A 327 12.97 2.21 -10.97
N PRO A 328 11.88 1.50 -10.64
CA PRO A 328 11.97 0.22 -9.92
C PRO A 328 12.90 -0.80 -10.59
N GLU A 329 12.89 -0.85 -11.92
CA GLU A 329 13.74 -1.74 -12.72
C GLU A 329 15.23 -1.41 -12.52
N LYS A 330 15.56 -0.12 -12.58
CA LYS A 330 16.95 0.33 -12.37
C LYS A 330 17.41 0.12 -10.93
N ALA A 331 16.53 0.36 -9.97
CA ALA A 331 16.80 0.09 -8.57
C ALA A 331 17.07 -1.41 -8.31
N ALA A 332 16.33 -2.30 -8.98
CA ALA A 332 16.56 -3.75 -8.90
C ALA A 332 17.93 -4.16 -9.50
N GLU A 333 18.33 -3.59 -10.64
CA GLU A 333 19.65 -3.82 -11.22
C GLU A 333 20.79 -3.39 -10.26
N VAL A 334 20.64 -2.22 -9.62
CA VAL A 334 21.60 -1.73 -8.63
C VAL A 334 21.69 -2.70 -7.45
N LEU A 335 20.56 -3.13 -6.89
CA LEU A 335 20.53 -4.10 -5.79
C LEU A 335 21.23 -5.42 -6.16
N GLN A 336 20.97 -5.94 -7.37
CA GLN A 336 21.62 -7.17 -7.83
C GLN A 336 23.15 -7.02 -7.96
N LYS A 337 23.60 -5.86 -8.42
CA LYS A 337 25.03 -5.59 -8.66
C LYS A 337 25.80 -5.32 -7.38
N THR A 338 25.22 -4.53 -6.46
CA THR A 338 25.94 -3.98 -5.31
C THR A 338 25.54 -4.60 -3.97
N GLY A 339 24.42 -5.35 -3.90
CA GLY A 339 23.84 -5.84 -2.65
C GLY A 339 23.10 -4.77 -1.84
N PHE A 340 23.07 -3.52 -2.29
CA PHE A 340 22.40 -2.41 -1.60
C PHE A 340 21.57 -1.56 -2.56
N VAL A 341 20.38 -1.13 -2.10
CA VAL A 341 19.59 -0.08 -2.78
C VAL A 341 18.79 0.72 -1.75
N PHE A 342 18.64 2.02 -2.01
CA PHE A 342 17.71 2.88 -1.28
C PHE A 342 16.43 3.07 -2.08
N LEU A 343 15.29 2.73 -1.48
CA LEU A 343 13.96 2.83 -2.07
C LEU A 343 13.23 4.05 -1.49
N MET A 344 13.16 5.11 -2.30
CA MET A 344 12.58 6.40 -1.89
C MET A 344 11.06 6.32 -1.79
N ALA A 345 10.47 6.49 -0.61
CA ALA A 345 9.05 6.30 -0.34
C ALA A 345 8.09 7.05 -1.30
N PRO A 346 8.29 8.32 -1.66
CA PRO A 346 7.44 9.01 -2.64
C PRO A 346 7.40 8.40 -4.03
N VAL A 347 8.45 7.68 -4.45
CA VAL A 347 8.50 7.00 -5.76
C VAL A 347 7.52 5.82 -5.80
N TYR A 348 7.32 5.16 -4.66
CA TYR A 348 6.53 3.92 -4.56
C TYR A 348 5.14 4.13 -3.98
N HIS A 349 4.93 5.10 -3.09
CA HIS A 349 3.71 5.31 -2.32
C HIS A 349 3.02 6.63 -2.63
N GLY A 350 2.70 6.86 -3.91
CA GLY A 350 2.04 8.10 -4.35
C GLY A 350 0.70 8.38 -3.67
N ALA A 351 0.01 7.35 -3.18
CA ALA A 351 -1.26 7.46 -2.48
C ALA A 351 -1.15 8.19 -1.11
N MET A 352 0.04 8.24 -0.53
CA MET A 352 0.30 8.94 0.75
C MET A 352 0.17 10.47 0.68
N ARG A 353 0.11 11.05 -0.51
CA ARG A 353 -0.03 12.51 -0.71
C ARG A 353 -1.25 13.10 0.01
N TYR A 354 -2.34 12.33 0.12
CA TYR A 354 -3.57 12.78 0.78
C TYR A 354 -3.42 12.92 2.30
N ALA A 355 -2.54 12.15 2.93
CA ALA A 355 -2.28 12.23 4.36
C ALA A 355 -1.27 13.34 4.75
N GLY A 356 -0.49 13.82 3.78
CA GLY A 356 0.59 14.79 4.03
C GLY A 356 0.15 16.04 4.77
N PRO A 357 -0.84 16.81 4.28
CA PRO A 357 -1.30 18.03 4.92
C PRO A 357 -1.79 17.81 6.35
N VAL A 358 -2.60 16.75 6.57
CA VAL A 358 -3.16 16.43 7.90
C VAL A 358 -2.05 16.05 8.88
N ARG A 359 -1.10 15.23 8.47
CA ARG A 359 0.05 14.85 9.32
C ARG A 359 0.89 16.07 9.71
N GLY A 360 1.15 16.98 8.76
CA GLY A 360 1.87 18.22 9.02
C GLY A 360 1.14 19.15 9.99
N CYS A 361 -0.19 19.26 9.84
CA CYS A 361 -1.02 20.07 10.73
C CYS A 361 -1.09 19.49 12.16
N LEU A 362 -1.24 18.17 12.30
CA LEU A 362 -1.32 17.51 13.60
C LEU A 362 -0.01 17.60 14.39
N GLY A 363 1.13 17.45 13.73
CA GLY A 363 2.46 17.51 14.36
C GLY A 363 2.71 16.45 15.44
N ILE A 364 1.87 15.43 15.55
CA ILE A 364 1.96 14.32 16.53
C ILE A 364 2.30 13.00 15.85
N LYS A 365 2.77 12.04 16.66
CA LYS A 365 2.94 10.66 16.21
C LYS A 365 1.58 9.99 16.06
N THR A 366 1.37 9.32 14.94
CA THR A 366 0.14 8.60 14.63
C THR A 366 0.47 7.22 14.07
N ILE A 367 -0.54 6.39 13.80
CA ILE A 367 -0.37 5.10 13.11
C ILE A 367 0.42 5.25 11.78
N MET A 368 0.36 6.43 11.14
CA MET A 368 1.09 6.72 9.91
C MET A 368 2.62 6.68 10.08
N ASN A 369 3.15 6.85 11.30
CA ASN A 369 4.57 6.69 11.58
C ASN A 369 4.96 5.21 11.67
N LEU A 370 4.03 4.34 12.05
CA LEU A 370 4.27 2.90 12.21
C LEU A 370 4.19 2.14 10.88
N ILE A 371 3.30 2.54 9.96
CA ILE A 371 3.08 1.77 8.74
C ILE A 371 4.19 1.92 7.69
N GLY A 372 4.94 3.05 7.69
CA GLY A 372 6.02 3.30 6.74
C GLY A 372 7.06 2.17 6.67
N PRO A 373 7.67 1.78 7.80
CA PRO A 373 8.63 0.67 7.85
C PRO A 373 8.07 -0.70 7.43
N LEU A 374 6.75 -0.89 7.53
CA LEU A 374 6.07 -2.14 7.19
C LEU A 374 5.64 -2.25 5.73
N THR A 375 5.90 -1.22 4.92
CA THR A 375 5.43 -1.14 3.53
C THR A 375 6.57 -1.06 2.52
N ASN A 376 7.70 -1.70 2.84
CA ASN A 376 8.85 -1.76 1.94
C ASN A 376 8.44 -2.22 0.53
N PRO A 377 8.74 -1.45 -0.54
CA PRO A 377 8.37 -1.79 -1.91
C PRO A 377 8.90 -3.14 -2.38
N ALA A 378 10.07 -3.53 -1.92
CA ALA A 378 10.72 -4.80 -2.25
C ALA A 378 10.21 -5.99 -1.43
N GLU A 379 9.26 -5.77 -0.50
CA GLU A 379 8.66 -6.82 0.34
C GLU A 379 9.71 -7.63 1.13
N ALA A 380 10.74 -6.93 1.62
CA ALA A 380 11.82 -7.53 2.38
C ALA A 380 11.28 -8.45 3.49
N LYS A 381 11.82 -9.66 3.59
CA LYS A 381 11.35 -10.68 4.54
C LYS A 381 12.15 -10.72 5.84
N TYR A 382 13.28 -10.03 5.88
CA TYR A 382 14.11 -9.87 7.07
C TYR A 382 14.07 -8.40 7.50
N LEU A 383 13.46 -8.13 8.66
CA LEU A 383 13.20 -6.77 9.12
C LEU A 383 13.94 -6.48 10.42
N CYS A 384 14.86 -5.52 10.39
CA CYS A 384 15.52 -4.95 11.57
C CYS A 384 14.96 -3.54 11.77
N LEU A 385 14.05 -3.40 12.72
CA LEU A 385 13.21 -2.23 12.92
C LEU A 385 13.47 -1.58 14.27
N GLY A 386 13.05 -0.32 14.42
CA GLY A 386 13.05 0.35 15.71
C GLY A 386 11.76 1.11 15.95
N VAL A 387 11.38 1.25 17.22
CA VAL A 387 10.19 1.97 17.66
C VAL A 387 10.52 2.97 18.77
N TYR A 388 9.68 3.97 18.90
CA TYR A 388 9.86 5.08 19.83
C TYR A 388 9.16 4.89 21.18
N SER A 389 8.41 3.79 21.38
CA SER A 389 7.61 3.61 22.59
C SER A 389 7.35 2.13 22.90
N LYS A 390 7.38 1.79 24.19
CA LYS A 390 7.06 0.44 24.69
C LYS A 390 5.63 0.00 24.31
N ALA A 391 4.68 0.93 24.32
CA ALA A 391 3.28 0.62 23.99
C ALA A 391 3.07 0.09 22.57
N VAL A 392 3.95 0.44 21.62
CA VAL A 392 3.84 -0.02 20.23
C VAL A 392 4.81 -1.14 19.89
N LEU A 393 5.71 -1.55 20.79
CA LEU A 393 6.75 -2.56 20.54
C LEU A 393 6.14 -3.91 20.12
N GLU A 394 5.30 -4.50 20.96
CA GLU A 394 4.65 -5.78 20.68
C GLU A 394 3.65 -5.70 19.52
N PRO A 395 2.68 -4.73 19.47
CA PRO A 395 1.75 -4.61 18.36
C PRO A 395 2.43 -4.45 17.00
N PHE A 396 3.50 -3.66 16.94
CA PHE A 396 4.26 -3.42 15.73
C PHE A 396 5.02 -4.66 15.24
N THR A 397 5.65 -5.40 16.17
CA THR A 397 6.37 -6.64 15.86
C THR A 397 5.42 -7.70 15.31
N LYS A 398 4.24 -7.87 15.95
CA LYS A 398 3.20 -8.80 15.50
C LYS A 398 2.61 -8.38 14.14
N ALA A 399 2.37 -7.09 13.91
CA ALA A 399 1.89 -6.58 12.63
C ALA A 399 2.89 -6.86 11.50
N ALA A 400 4.18 -6.65 11.72
CA ALA A 400 5.23 -6.95 10.74
C ALA A 400 5.23 -8.43 10.32
N HIS A 401 5.11 -9.34 11.30
CA HIS A 401 5.03 -10.78 11.03
C HIS A 401 3.73 -11.15 10.30
N ALA A 402 2.59 -10.61 10.72
CA ALA A 402 1.28 -10.82 10.08
C ALA A 402 1.23 -10.34 8.62
N LEU A 403 2.10 -9.40 8.24
CA LEU A 403 2.29 -8.92 6.86
C LEU A 403 3.23 -9.81 6.03
N GLY A 404 3.73 -10.91 6.59
CA GLY A 404 4.50 -11.93 5.89
C GLY A 404 6.02 -11.77 5.98
N ALA A 405 6.54 -11.00 6.94
CA ALA A 405 7.96 -11.04 7.26
C ALA A 405 8.33 -12.41 7.85
N LYS A 406 9.45 -12.97 7.42
CA LYS A 406 9.95 -14.28 7.90
C LYS A 406 10.65 -14.15 9.28
N ARG A 407 11.40 -13.08 9.45
CA ARG A 407 12.09 -12.76 10.70
C ARG A 407 12.00 -11.26 10.95
N VAL A 408 11.60 -10.90 12.15
CA VAL A 408 11.40 -9.51 12.60
C VAL A 408 12.15 -9.32 13.89
N MET A 409 12.94 -8.25 13.97
CA MET A 409 13.51 -7.74 15.20
C MET A 409 13.14 -6.27 15.32
N VAL A 410 12.64 -5.87 16.49
CA VAL A 410 12.28 -4.50 16.79
C VAL A 410 13.01 -4.03 18.03
N ALA A 411 13.74 -2.93 17.93
CA ALA A 411 14.53 -2.37 19.02
C ALA A 411 13.81 -1.16 19.65
N LEU A 412 13.95 -1.04 20.97
CA LEU A 412 13.59 0.12 21.77
C LEU A 412 14.64 0.32 22.84
N SER A 413 15.45 1.36 22.73
CA SER A 413 16.47 1.64 23.73
C SER A 413 15.94 2.43 24.93
N ASP A 414 16.58 2.29 26.08
CA ASP A 414 16.16 2.95 27.32
C ASP A 414 16.33 4.49 27.27
N ASP A 415 17.23 4.98 26.42
CA ASP A 415 17.41 6.42 26.15
C ASP A 415 16.41 6.97 25.13
N GLY A 416 15.55 6.11 24.57
CA GLY A 416 14.44 6.49 23.67
C GLY A 416 14.81 6.56 22.19
N TYR A 417 15.99 6.13 21.78
CA TYR A 417 16.31 5.91 20.36
C TYR A 417 15.49 4.76 19.78
N ASP A 418 15.06 4.87 18.55
CA ASP A 418 14.43 3.80 17.77
C ASP A 418 15.47 2.91 17.05
N GLU A 419 16.59 2.65 17.74
CA GLU A 419 17.76 1.88 17.30
C GLU A 419 18.39 1.19 18.50
N ILE A 420 19.32 0.26 18.29
CA ILE A 420 20.14 -0.31 19.37
C ILE A 420 21.17 0.73 19.80
N SER A 421 21.04 1.19 21.05
CA SER A 421 21.94 2.21 21.60
C SER A 421 23.28 1.60 22.04
N PRO A 422 24.41 2.28 21.85
CA PRO A 422 25.69 1.91 22.42
C PRO A 422 25.88 2.44 23.86
N CYS A 423 24.96 3.29 24.34
CA CYS A 423 25.09 3.98 25.64
C CYS A 423 24.36 3.24 26.78
N VAL A 424 23.19 2.67 26.47
CA VAL A 424 22.28 2.07 27.45
C VAL A 424 21.70 0.75 26.93
N PRO A 425 21.12 -0.10 27.81
CA PRO A 425 20.44 -1.30 27.40
C PRO A 425 19.28 -1.02 26.43
N THR A 426 19.04 -1.98 25.54
CA THR A 426 17.97 -1.95 24.54
C THR A 426 17.04 -3.15 24.75
N THR A 427 15.73 -2.92 24.77
CA THR A 427 14.72 -3.97 24.71
C THR A 427 14.54 -4.41 23.25
N ILE A 428 14.64 -5.70 23.01
CA ILE A 428 14.44 -6.34 21.73
C ILE A 428 13.14 -7.16 21.78
N ALA A 429 12.26 -6.94 20.79
CA ALA A 429 11.16 -7.84 20.49
C ALA A 429 11.46 -8.55 19.17
N GLU A 430 11.33 -9.86 19.12
CA GLU A 430 11.58 -10.62 17.89
C GLU A 430 10.53 -11.69 17.63
N ILE A 431 10.31 -11.98 16.36
CA ILE A 431 9.61 -13.17 15.86
C ILE A 431 10.49 -13.76 14.77
N LEU A 432 10.90 -15.01 14.95
CA LEU A 432 11.67 -15.78 13.97
C LEU A 432 10.74 -16.71 13.16
N GLU A 433 11.32 -17.65 12.41
CA GLU A 433 10.56 -18.57 11.57
C GLU A 433 9.61 -19.51 12.36
N ASP A 434 9.83 -19.68 13.66
CA ASP A 434 8.94 -20.42 14.55
C ASP A 434 7.62 -19.68 14.86
N GLY A 435 7.52 -18.40 14.45
CA GLY A 435 6.36 -17.54 14.69
C GLY A 435 6.17 -17.15 16.16
N VAL A 436 7.12 -17.45 17.03
CA VAL A 436 7.00 -17.19 18.48
C VAL A 436 7.52 -15.80 18.80
N TYR A 437 6.67 -14.98 19.42
CA TYR A 437 7.06 -13.68 19.97
C TYR A 437 7.97 -13.87 21.18
N LYS A 438 9.11 -13.20 21.17
CA LYS A 438 10.05 -13.16 22.30
C LYS A 438 10.43 -11.72 22.59
N GLU A 439 10.63 -11.42 23.86
CA GLU A 439 11.13 -10.11 24.32
C GLU A 439 12.28 -10.35 25.28
N TYR A 440 13.39 -9.66 25.07
CA TYR A 440 14.57 -9.73 25.91
C TYR A 440 15.34 -8.41 25.89
N ARG A 441 16.34 -8.29 26.76
CA ARG A 441 17.22 -7.13 26.82
C ARG A 441 18.61 -7.49 26.39
N ILE A 442 19.28 -6.55 25.74
CA ILE A 442 20.72 -6.60 25.43
C ILE A 442 21.38 -5.37 26.06
N ASP A 443 22.59 -5.53 26.58
CA ASP A 443 23.42 -4.46 27.13
C ASP A 443 24.63 -4.27 26.19
N PRO A 444 25.03 -3.04 25.82
CA PRO A 444 26.23 -2.78 25.04
C PRO A 444 27.51 -3.45 25.62
N LYS A 445 27.57 -3.60 26.93
CA LYS A 445 28.69 -4.30 27.63
C LYS A 445 28.83 -5.76 27.21
N ASP A 446 27.73 -6.45 26.88
CA ASP A 446 27.74 -7.84 26.42
C ASP A 446 28.49 -8.01 25.09
N PHE A 447 28.62 -6.91 24.35
CA PHE A 447 29.33 -6.82 23.08
C PHE A 447 30.78 -6.30 23.25
N GLY A 448 31.19 -5.96 24.47
CA GLY A 448 32.48 -5.34 24.74
C GLY A 448 32.55 -3.86 24.36
N VAL A 449 31.41 -3.21 24.23
CA VAL A 449 31.31 -1.76 23.97
C VAL A 449 31.71 -1.01 25.24
N PRO A 450 32.72 -0.14 25.20
CA PRO A 450 33.08 0.70 26.34
C PRO A 450 31.99 1.75 26.58
N ALA A 451 32.03 2.38 27.76
CA ALA A 451 31.16 3.53 28.00
C ALA A 451 31.45 4.64 26.98
N VAL A 452 30.40 5.10 26.32
CA VAL A 452 30.45 6.20 25.35
C VAL A 452 29.46 7.29 25.76
N ASP A 453 29.75 8.51 25.35
CA ASP A 453 28.88 9.65 25.61
C ASP A 453 27.70 9.67 24.63
N GLU A 454 26.50 10.03 25.11
CA GLU A 454 25.31 10.20 24.25
C GLU A 454 25.55 11.30 23.20
N ASP A 455 26.30 12.34 23.53
CA ASP A 455 26.67 13.42 22.61
C ASP A 455 27.48 12.92 21.40
N ASP A 456 28.16 11.79 21.52
CA ASP A 456 28.84 11.15 20.37
C ASP A 456 27.87 10.73 19.27
N LEU A 457 26.60 10.51 19.60
CA LEU A 457 25.57 10.12 18.63
C LEU A 457 24.94 11.31 17.90
N ALA A 458 25.23 12.53 18.33
CA ALA A 458 24.64 13.73 17.74
C ALA A 458 24.93 13.83 16.24
N GLY A 459 23.86 13.98 15.46
CA GLY A 459 23.90 14.20 14.02
C GLY A 459 23.64 15.65 13.62
N GLY A 460 23.59 15.87 12.32
CA GLY A 460 23.37 17.16 11.69
C GLY A 460 22.54 17.05 10.41
N THR A 461 22.87 17.87 9.42
CA THR A 461 22.33 17.79 8.05
C THR A 461 22.80 16.51 7.35
N GLY A 462 22.26 16.22 6.17
CA GLY A 462 22.71 15.06 5.39
C GLY A 462 24.22 15.11 5.06
N GLU A 463 24.73 16.28 4.71
CA GLU A 463 26.13 16.52 4.40
C GLU A 463 27.03 16.34 5.64
N GLU A 464 26.59 16.88 6.78
CA GLU A 464 27.32 16.73 8.05
C GLU A 464 27.35 15.26 8.47
N ASN A 465 26.24 14.55 8.36
CA ASN A 465 26.18 13.13 8.69
C ASN A 465 27.01 12.26 7.73
N PHE A 466 27.02 12.58 6.44
CA PHE A 466 27.89 11.87 5.50
C PHE A 466 29.38 12.13 5.81
N LYS A 467 29.74 13.35 6.19
CA LYS A 467 31.10 13.64 6.66
C LYS A 467 31.48 12.82 7.90
N LEU A 468 30.58 12.73 8.90
CA LEU A 468 30.77 11.88 10.07
C LEU A 468 30.96 10.40 9.69
N ALA A 469 30.21 9.91 8.70
CA ALA A 469 30.37 8.54 8.17
C ALA A 469 31.75 8.36 7.52
N MET A 470 32.21 9.32 6.72
CA MET A 470 33.53 9.26 6.09
C MET A 470 34.66 9.36 7.13
N ASP A 471 34.51 10.19 8.16
CA ASP A 471 35.46 10.26 9.27
C ASP A 471 35.53 8.92 10.02
N LEU A 472 34.37 8.26 10.26
CA LEU A 472 34.30 6.91 10.83
C LEU A 472 35.09 5.91 10.00
N LEU A 473 34.85 5.83 8.69
CA LEU A 473 35.49 4.86 7.79
C LEU A 473 36.99 5.11 7.57
N ASN A 474 37.45 6.33 7.84
CA ASN A 474 38.87 6.71 7.83
C ASN A 474 39.55 6.58 9.22
N GLY A 475 38.89 5.93 10.21
CA GLY A 475 39.44 5.71 11.54
C GLY A 475 39.52 6.97 12.43
N LYS A 476 38.81 8.05 12.07
CA LYS A 476 38.73 9.31 12.79
C LYS A 476 37.35 9.60 13.38
N GLY A 477 36.44 8.61 13.32
CA GLY A 477 35.06 8.77 13.73
C GLY A 477 34.86 8.78 15.24
N ARG A 478 33.69 9.28 15.67
CA ARG A 478 33.28 9.26 17.07
C ARG A 478 33.00 7.83 17.52
N PRO A 479 33.48 7.40 18.72
CA PRO A 479 33.25 6.04 19.21
C PRO A 479 31.78 5.66 19.30
N GLY A 480 30.88 6.54 19.78
CA GLY A 480 29.46 6.29 19.88
C GLY A 480 28.83 5.95 18.53
N ILE A 481 29.13 6.70 17.45
CA ILE A 481 28.66 6.40 16.09
C ILE A 481 29.17 5.05 15.62
N LYS A 482 30.46 4.73 15.85
CA LYS A 482 31.07 3.46 15.46
C LYS A 482 30.32 2.27 16.05
N TYR A 483 30.13 2.29 17.38
CA TYR A 483 29.47 1.19 18.09
C TYR A 483 27.98 1.10 17.78
N ALA A 484 27.26 2.23 17.67
CA ALA A 484 25.87 2.24 17.26
C ALA A 484 25.68 1.58 15.88
N CYS A 485 26.48 1.99 14.88
CA CYS A 485 26.42 1.42 13.53
C CYS A 485 26.75 -0.08 13.53
N ALA A 486 27.75 -0.51 14.30
CA ALA A 486 28.15 -1.91 14.38
C ALA A 486 27.08 -2.79 15.06
N LEU A 487 26.47 -2.31 16.16
CA LEU A 487 25.39 -3.03 16.86
C LEU A 487 24.15 -3.23 15.95
N ASN A 488 23.72 -2.17 15.28
CA ASN A 488 22.55 -2.23 14.41
C ASN A 488 22.83 -3.01 13.12
N ALA A 489 24.01 -2.94 12.55
CA ALA A 489 24.42 -3.80 11.44
C ALA A 489 24.53 -5.27 11.88
N GLY A 490 25.06 -5.52 13.07
CA GLY A 490 25.13 -6.86 13.67
C GLY A 490 23.76 -7.51 13.87
N ALA A 491 22.77 -6.73 14.33
CA ALA A 491 21.39 -7.17 14.42
C ALA A 491 20.80 -7.52 13.06
N ALA A 492 21.08 -6.71 12.02
CA ALA A 492 20.65 -6.99 10.66
C ALA A 492 21.30 -8.26 10.09
N LEU A 493 22.58 -8.50 10.37
CA LEU A 493 23.28 -9.73 9.99
C LEU A 493 22.69 -10.97 10.65
N TYR A 494 22.33 -10.87 11.92
CA TYR A 494 21.64 -11.94 12.66
C TYR A 494 20.26 -12.22 12.09
N ILE A 495 19.44 -11.19 11.90
CA ILE A 495 18.07 -11.38 11.43
C ILE A 495 18.03 -11.93 10.00
N SER A 496 19.01 -11.59 9.15
CA SER A 496 19.18 -12.07 7.77
C SER A 496 19.92 -13.41 7.66
N LYS A 497 20.23 -14.07 8.78
CA LYS A 497 20.97 -15.36 8.85
C LYS A 497 22.40 -15.31 8.31
N LYS A 498 23.03 -14.14 8.28
CA LYS A 498 24.44 -13.99 7.93
C LYS A 498 25.35 -14.21 9.14
N ALA A 499 24.79 -14.10 10.35
CA ALA A 499 25.44 -14.41 11.62
C ALA A 499 24.51 -15.28 12.47
N ALA A 500 25.05 -16.17 13.29
CA ALA A 500 24.27 -17.04 14.19
C ALA A 500 23.77 -16.28 15.43
N THR A 501 24.45 -15.21 15.83
CA THR A 501 24.08 -14.35 16.96
C THR A 501 24.28 -12.88 16.62
N ILE A 502 23.65 -11.98 17.40
CA ILE A 502 23.87 -10.52 17.26
C ILE A 502 25.35 -10.19 17.54
N LYS A 503 25.99 -10.88 18.50
CA LYS A 503 27.41 -10.67 18.83
C LYS A 503 28.32 -11.01 17.67
N GLU A 504 28.14 -12.16 17.03
CA GLU A 504 28.89 -12.52 15.82
C GLU A 504 28.70 -11.50 14.72
N GLY A 505 27.45 -11.07 14.48
CA GLY A 505 27.15 -10.02 13.50
C GLY A 505 27.81 -8.68 13.84
N TYR A 506 27.85 -8.31 15.12
CA TYR A 506 28.56 -7.13 15.60
C TYR A 506 30.07 -7.21 15.31
N ASP A 507 30.71 -8.36 15.57
CA ASP A 507 32.12 -8.54 15.31
C ASP A 507 32.44 -8.48 13.79
N MET A 508 31.56 -9.04 12.95
CA MET A 508 31.66 -8.90 11.49
C MET A 508 31.56 -7.42 11.05
N ALA A 509 30.59 -6.68 11.59
CA ALA A 509 30.38 -5.27 11.28
C ALA A 509 31.58 -4.41 11.72
N MET A 510 32.11 -4.64 12.92
CA MET A 510 33.30 -3.96 13.43
C MET A 510 34.50 -4.17 12.50
N LYS A 511 34.74 -5.41 12.09
CA LYS A 511 35.81 -5.74 11.15
C LYS A 511 35.65 -5.00 9.81
N ALA A 512 34.44 -4.98 9.23
CA ALA A 512 34.18 -4.30 7.96
C ALA A 512 34.39 -2.78 8.03
N ILE A 513 34.08 -2.17 9.20
CA ILE A 513 34.37 -0.76 9.45
C ILE A 513 35.90 -0.52 9.50
N GLU A 514 36.64 -1.40 10.19
CA GLU A 514 38.06 -1.22 10.47
C GLU A 514 38.97 -1.56 9.28
N ASP A 515 38.56 -2.50 8.41
CA ASP A 515 39.39 -2.93 7.26
C ASP A 515 39.11 -2.10 5.97
N GLY A 516 38.22 -1.12 6.05
CA GLY A 516 37.88 -0.22 4.93
C GLY A 516 36.99 -0.85 3.85
N SER A 517 36.43 -2.04 4.07
CA SER A 517 35.58 -2.73 3.10
C SER A 517 34.31 -1.94 2.78
N VAL A 518 33.77 -1.19 3.76
CA VAL A 518 32.55 -0.39 3.59
C VAL A 518 32.74 0.75 2.58
N LEU A 519 33.92 1.34 2.49
CA LEU A 519 34.23 2.41 1.50
C LEU A 519 34.00 1.91 0.06
N LYS A 520 34.39 0.68 -0.24
CA LYS A 520 34.20 0.07 -1.57
C LYS A 520 32.74 -0.10 -1.93
N THR A 521 31.89 -0.37 -0.93
CA THR A 521 30.44 -0.50 -1.12
C THR A 521 29.79 0.86 -1.41
N ILE A 522 30.30 1.94 -0.84
CA ILE A 522 29.80 3.31 -1.09
C ILE A 522 30.20 3.79 -2.49
N GLU A 523 31.40 3.44 -2.96
CA GLU A 523 31.95 3.85 -4.24
C GLU A 523 31.41 3.04 -5.44
N ALA A 524 30.82 1.86 -5.20
CA ALA A 524 30.30 0.96 -6.24
C ALA A 524 28.90 1.37 -6.74
#